data_9df2559bc7f034c60fc1e93a68910c58
#
_entry.id   9df2559bc7f034c60fc1e93a68910c58
#
_cell.length_a   1.000
_cell.length_b   1.000
_cell.length_c   1.000
_cell.angle_alpha   90.00
_cell.angle_beta   90.00
_cell.angle_gamma   90.00
#
_symmetry.space_group_name_H-M   'P 1'
#
loop_
_entity.id
_entity.type
_entity.pdbx_description
1 polymer ?
#
loop_
_entity_poly.entity_id
_entity_poly.type
_entity_poly.pdbx_seq_one_letter_code
_entity_poly.pdbx_strand_id
1 'polypeptide(L)'
;SEFEVQFILLYDLSLNEGMLLCTLLNRPKLTSSEIAEALGLSASNTSKVIRSVEDKKLITRLIGKEDKRQMHFTLTSEGQNKITDIKDVAFEIPELLKKVVNTV
;
A
#
# COMPACT_ATOMS: atom_id res chain seq x y z
N SER A 1 -9.43 -10.66 10.02
CA SER A 1 -10.26 -11.53 9.20
C SER A 1 -9.43 -12.59 8.48
N GLU A 2 -10.07 -13.62 8.02
CA GLU A 2 -9.42 -14.69 7.27
C GLU A 2 -8.76 -14.17 5.98
N PHE A 3 -9.42 -13.26 5.29
CA PHE A 3 -8.87 -12.62 4.09
C PHE A 3 -7.59 -11.85 4.43
N GLU A 4 -7.58 -11.11 5.53
CA GLU A 4 -6.44 -10.34 5.98
C GLU A 4 -5.24 -11.23 6.30
N VAL A 5 -5.47 -12.36 6.97
CA VAL A 5 -4.42 -13.33 7.27
C VAL A 5 -3.83 -13.91 5.98
N GLN A 6 -4.67 -14.29 5.02
CA GLN A 6 -4.21 -14.80 3.74
C GLN A 6 -3.42 -13.74 2.94
N PHE A 7 -3.86 -12.49 3.00
CA PHE A 7 -3.16 -11.39 2.34
C PHE A 7 -1.74 -11.23 2.91
N ILE A 8 -1.61 -11.25 4.24
CA ILE A 8 -0.31 -11.15 4.91
C ILE A 8 0.59 -12.33 4.51
N LEU A 9 0.06 -13.55 4.50
CA LEU A 9 0.82 -14.74 4.16
C LEU A 9 1.33 -14.73 2.72
N LEU A 10 0.52 -14.22 1.80
CA LEU A 10 0.88 -14.19 0.37
C LEU A 10 1.88 -13.10 0.04
N TYR A 11 1.74 -11.91 0.63
CA TYR A 11 2.50 -10.73 0.21
C TYR A 11 3.41 -10.16 1.29
N ASP A 12 3.35 -10.70 2.52
CA ASP A 12 4.08 -10.16 3.67
C ASP A 12 3.75 -8.68 3.91
N LEU A 13 2.47 -8.34 3.77
CA LEU A 13 1.96 -6.98 3.95
C LEU A 13 0.64 -7.01 4.71
N SER A 14 0.45 -6.03 5.61
CA SER A 14 -0.86 -5.78 6.17
C SER A 14 -1.75 -5.09 5.13
N LEU A 15 -3.07 -5.06 5.39
CA LEU A 15 -4.00 -4.35 4.49
C LEU A 15 -3.65 -2.86 4.39
N ASN A 16 -3.31 -2.22 5.51
CA ASN A 16 -2.92 -0.81 5.50
C ASN A 16 -1.65 -0.57 4.68
N GLU A 17 -0.69 -1.47 4.77
CA GLU A 17 0.52 -1.40 3.96
C GLU A 17 0.19 -1.54 2.47
N GLY A 18 -0.66 -2.49 2.12
CA GLY A 18 -1.11 -2.67 0.74
C GLY A 18 -1.88 -1.47 0.22
N MET A 19 -2.74 -0.88 1.06
CA MET A 19 -3.48 0.33 0.69
C MET A 19 -2.55 1.52 0.46
N LEU A 20 -1.49 1.65 1.25
CA LEU A 20 -0.49 2.69 1.07
C LEU A 20 0.20 2.54 -0.28
N LEU A 21 0.65 1.35 -0.62
CA LEU A 21 1.30 1.09 -1.91
C LEU A 21 0.37 1.40 -3.08
N CYS A 22 -0.89 0.98 -2.97
CA CYS A 22 -1.89 1.25 -4.00
C CYS A 22 -2.14 2.76 -4.17
N THR A 23 -2.22 3.48 -3.06
CA THR A 23 -2.40 4.93 -3.07
C THR A 23 -1.23 5.61 -3.78
N LEU A 24 0.01 5.20 -3.47
CA LEU A 24 1.20 5.77 -4.11
C LEU A 24 1.33 5.38 -5.58
N LEU A 25 0.77 4.25 -5.99
CA LEU A 25 0.74 3.89 -7.41
C LEU A 25 -0.12 4.87 -8.22
N ASN A 26 -1.24 5.30 -7.66
CA ASN A 26 -2.15 6.25 -8.30
C ASN A 26 -1.73 7.71 -8.10
N ARG A 27 -1.07 8.01 -6.99
CA ARG A 27 -0.58 9.35 -6.64
C ARG A 27 0.88 9.21 -6.23
N PRO A 28 1.83 9.35 -7.16
CA PRO A 28 3.22 8.93 -6.99
C PRO A 28 4.02 9.63 -5.89
N LYS A 29 3.57 10.78 -5.42
CA LYS A 29 4.27 11.59 -4.44
C LYS A 29 3.29 12.12 -3.41
N LEU A 30 3.40 11.68 -2.16
CA LEU A 30 2.51 12.12 -1.10
C LEU A 30 3.29 12.43 0.18
N THR A 31 2.83 13.44 0.92
CA THR A 31 3.28 13.71 2.27
C THR A 31 2.63 12.72 3.24
N SER A 32 3.16 12.63 4.46
CA SER A 32 2.54 11.77 5.48
C SER A 32 1.11 12.20 5.82
N SER A 33 0.83 13.51 5.81
CA SER A 33 -0.53 14.02 6.04
C SER A 33 -1.49 13.60 4.94
N GLU A 34 -1.05 13.67 3.69
CA GLU A 34 -1.85 13.23 2.55
C GLU A 34 -2.12 11.72 2.60
N ILE A 35 -1.14 10.95 3.01
CA ILE A 35 -1.29 9.50 3.20
C ILE A 35 -2.31 9.22 4.32
N ALA A 36 -2.18 9.92 5.45
CA ALA A 36 -3.12 9.76 6.57
C ALA A 36 -4.56 10.03 6.13
N GLU A 37 -4.76 11.09 5.36
CA GLU A 37 -6.08 11.45 4.84
C GLU A 37 -6.60 10.38 3.88
N ALA A 38 -5.76 9.92 2.96
CA ALA A 38 -6.14 8.91 1.98
C ALA A 38 -6.53 7.57 2.63
N LEU A 39 -5.81 7.17 3.68
CA LEU A 39 -6.06 5.90 4.36
C LEU A 39 -7.08 6.01 5.49
N GLY A 40 -7.45 7.23 5.89
CA GLY A 40 -8.35 7.43 7.01
C GLY A 40 -7.73 7.03 8.35
N LEU A 41 -6.43 7.21 8.50
CA LEU A 41 -5.69 6.85 9.70
C LEU A 41 -5.23 8.08 10.47
N SER A 42 -5.01 7.90 11.79
CA SER A 42 -4.37 8.93 12.61
C SER A 42 -2.93 9.16 12.15
N ALA A 43 -2.34 10.31 12.53
CA ALA A 43 -0.94 10.59 12.23
C ALA A 43 -0.02 9.53 12.81
N SER A 44 -0.31 9.06 14.03
CA SER A 44 0.47 8.06 14.73
C SER A 44 0.43 6.71 13.99
N ASN A 45 -0.76 6.25 13.61
CA ASN A 45 -0.90 4.98 12.88
C ASN A 45 -0.30 5.07 11.49
N THR A 46 -0.44 6.22 10.82
CA THR A 46 0.16 6.46 9.52
C THR A 46 1.69 6.35 9.59
N SER A 47 2.29 6.95 10.60
CA SER A 47 3.75 6.88 10.79
C SER A 47 4.23 5.44 10.97
N LYS A 48 3.47 4.63 11.68
CA LYS A 48 3.80 3.21 11.87
C LYS A 48 3.75 2.44 10.55
N VAL A 49 2.71 2.66 9.76
CA VAL A 49 2.55 2.01 8.45
C VAL A 49 3.68 2.43 7.51
N ILE A 50 3.97 3.73 7.45
CA ILE A 50 5.06 4.26 6.61
C ILE A 50 6.39 3.62 7.00
N ARG A 51 6.71 3.59 8.29
CA ARG A 51 7.97 3.00 8.76
C ARG A 51 8.08 1.54 8.39
N SER A 52 7.01 0.78 8.56
CA SER A 52 6.99 -0.63 8.22
C SER A 52 7.27 -0.87 6.73
N VAL A 53 6.64 -0.09 5.88
CA VAL A 53 6.80 -0.21 4.42
C VAL A 53 8.19 0.27 3.98
N GLU A 54 8.72 1.32 4.63
CA GLU A 54 10.10 1.77 4.39
C GLU A 54 11.11 0.69 4.78
N ASP A 55 10.90 0.04 5.92
CA ASP A 55 11.79 -1.02 6.39
C ASP A 55 11.81 -2.20 5.41
N LYS A 56 10.71 -2.43 4.72
CA LYS A 56 10.61 -3.45 3.65
C LYS A 56 11.18 -2.95 2.32
N LYS A 57 11.64 -1.70 2.26
CA LYS A 57 12.24 -1.07 1.07
C LYS A 57 11.28 -0.95 -0.11
N LEU A 58 10.00 -0.82 0.18
CA LEU A 58 8.96 -0.68 -0.83
C LEU A 58 8.63 0.77 -1.14
N ILE A 59 8.96 1.68 -0.23
CA ILE A 59 8.85 3.13 -0.45
C ILE A 59 10.14 3.81 -0.01
N THR A 60 10.36 5.03 -0.49
CA THR A 60 11.50 5.84 -0.09
C THR A 60 11.05 7.29 0.10
N ARG A 61 11.89 8.05 0.79
CA ARG A 61 11.63 9.46 1.10
C ARG A 61 12.28 10.36 0.07
N LEU A 62 11.55 11.40 -0.31
CA LEU A 62 12.07 12.49 -1.13
C LEU A 62 11.98 13.78 -0.32
N ILE A 63 13.12 14.46 -0.17
CA ILE A 63 13.17 15.73 0.54
C ILE A 63 13.02 16.84 -0.47
N GLY A 64 12.13 17.83 -0.19
CA GLY A 64 11.91 18.95 -1.08
C GLY A 64 13.17 19.77 -1.27
N LYS A 65 13.45 20.20 -2.51
CA LYS A 65 14.64 20.98 -2.84
C LYS A 65 14.56 22.41 -2.30
N GLU A 66 13.36 22.98 -2.32
CA GLU A 66 13.13 24.36 -1.88
C GLU A 66 12.80 24.45 -0.40
N ASP A 67 12.04 23.49 0.13
CA ASP A 67 11.72 23.41 1.54
C ASP A 67 12.13 22.05 2.06
N LYS A 68 13.23 22.00 2.82
CA LYS A 68 13.75 20.76 3.39
C LYS A 68 12.82 20.12 4.40
N ARG A 69 11.80 20.85 4.88
CA ARG A 69 10.80 20.33 5.80
C ARG A 69 9.71 19.57 5.07
N GLN A 70 9.56 19.78 3.76
CA GLN A 70 8.64 19.02 2.94
C GLN A 70 9.24 17.66 2.61
N MET A 71 8.62 16.63 3.16
CA MET A 71 9.02 15.25 2.90
C MET A 71 7.89 14.52 2.21
N HIS A 72 8.21 13.94 1.07
CA HIS A 72 7.28 13.13 0.31
C HIS A 72 7.73 11.69 0.28
N PHE A 73 6.79 10.81 0.07
CA PHE A 73 7.05 9.37 -0.08
C PHE A 73 6.68 8.93 -1.47
N THR A 74 7.44 7.99 -2.00
CA THR A 74 7.22 7.46 -3.35
C THR A 74 7.58 5.96 -3.35
N LEU A 75 7.02 5.22 -4.31
CA LEU A 75 7.33 3.80 -4.47
C LEU A 75 8.76 3.61 -4.95
N THR A 76 9.42 2.57 -4.43
CA THR A 76 10.63 2.03 -5.05
C THR A 76 10.22 1.13 -6.21
N SER A 77 11.20 0.68 -7.02
CA SER A 77 10.95 -0.31 -8.06
C SER A 77 10.35 -1.60 -7.48
N GLU A 78 10.86 -2.03 -6.33
CA GLU A 78 10.34 -3.20 -5.63
C GLU A 78 8.90 -3.00 -5.18
N GLY A 79 8.58 -1.80 -4.66
CA GLY A 79 7.24 -1.46 -4.24
C GLY A 79 6.27 -1.44 -5.41
N GLN A 80 6.69 -0.89 -6.55
CA GLN A 80 5.86 -0.85 -7.74
C GLN A 80 5.57 -2.26 -8.27
N ASN A 81 6.58 -3.12 -8.32
CA ASN A 81 6.41 -4.50 -8.75
C ASN A 81 5.46 -5.25 -7.82
N LYS A 82 5.62 -5.07 -6.53
CA LYS A 82 4.79 -5.76 -5.53
C LYS A 82 3.33 -5.35 -5.64
N ILE A 83 3.04 -4.06 -5.75
CA ILE A 83 1.65 -3.60 -5.84
C ILE A 83 1.02 -3.98 -7.19
N THR A 84 1.80 -4.04 -8.25
CA THR A 84 1.31 -4.49 -9.55
C THR A 84 0.88 -5.95 -9.47
N ASP A 85 1.68 -6.81 -8.84
CA ASP A 85 1.34 -8.22 -8.64
C ASP A 85 0.06 -8.37 -7.82
N ILE A 86 -0.08 -7.58 -6.76
CA ILE A 86 -1.27 -7.60 -5.90
C ILE A 86 -2.52 -7.19 -6.69
N LYS A 87 -2.42 -6.15 -7.52
CA LYS A 87 -3.54 -5.70 -8.34
C LYS A 87 -3.98 -6.76 -9.34
N ASP A 88 -3.03 -7.47 -9.94
CA ASP A 88 -3.36 -8.55 -10.87
C ASP A 88 -4.15 -9.64 -10.19
N VAL A 89 -3.75 -10.03 -8.98
CA VAL A 89 -4.49 -11.03 -8.19
C VAL A 89 -5.86 -10.49 -7.77
N ALA A 90 -5.95 -9.21 -7.38
CA ALA A 90 -7.22 -8.61 -6.99
C ALA A 90 -8.23 -8.59 -8.13
N PHE A 91 -7.79 -8.51 -9.39
CA PHE A 91 -8.67 -8.61 -10.54
C PHE A 91 -9.28 -10.00 -10.71
N GLU A 92 -8.60 -11.02 -10.24
CA GLU A 92 -9.06 -12.41 -10.33
C GLU A 92 -10.08 -12.77 -9.25
N ILE A 93 -10.07 -12.08 -8.12
CA ILE A 93 -10.96 -12.38 -6.99
C ILE A 93 -12.44 -12.35 -7.37
N PRO A 94 -12.96 -11.34 -8.11
CA PRO A 94 -14.37 -11.34 -8.51
C PRO A 94 -14.75 -12.54 -9.36
N GLU A 95 -13.87 -12.97 -10.25
CA GLU A 95 -14.13 -14.13 -11.10
C GLU A 95 -14.16 -15.43 -10.29
N LEU A 96 -13.24 -15.56 -9.33
CA LEU A 96 -13.21 -16.69 -8.41
C LEU A 96 -14.47 -16.76 -7.56
N LEU A 97 -14.95 -15.60 -7.08
CA LEU A 97 -16.18 -15.53 -6.30
C LEU A 97 -17.40 -15.93 -7.13
N LYS A 98 -17.46 -15.53 -8.40
CA LYS A 98 -18.53 -15.95 -9.31
C LYS A 98 -18.56 -17.46 -9.46
N LYS A 99 -17.40 -18.09 -9.60
CA LYS A 99 -17.31 -19.54 -9.73
C LYS A 99 -17.84 -20.25 -8.48
N VAL A 100 -17.50 -19.73 -7.31
CA VAL A 100 -17.96 -20.29 -6.03
C VAL A 100 -19.48 -20.16 -5.91
N VAL A 101 -20.03 -18.98 -6.21
CA VAL A 101 -21.47 -18.75 -6.14
C VAL A 101 -22.24 -19.64 -7.13
N ASN A 102 -21.71 -19.82 -8.34
CA ASN A 102 -22.37 -20.64 -9.36
C ASN A 102 -22.28 -22.13 -9.08
N THR A 103 -21.40 -22.55 -8.17
CA THR A 103 -21.25 -23.96 -7.80
C THR A 103 -22.20 -24.37 -6.67
N VAL A 104 -22.75 -23.39 -5.96
CA VAL A 104 -23.70 -23.60 -4.87
C VAL A 104 -25.13 -23.53 -5.42
#